data_64f8712d39825a4d2842d02caa2959c9
#
_entry.id   64f8712d39825a4d2842d02caa2959c9
#
_cell.length_a   1.000
_cell.length_b   1.000
_cell.length_c   1.000
_cell.angle_alpha   90.00
_cell.angle_beta   90.00
_cell.angle_gamma   90.00
#
_symmetry.space_group_name_H-M   'P 1'
#
loop_
_entity.id
_entity.type
_entity.pdbx_description
1 polymer ?
#
loop_
_entity_poly.entity_id
_entity_poly.type
_entity_poly.pdbx_seq_one_letter_code
_entity_poly.pdbx_strand_id
1 'polypeptide(L)'
;MNKKFFLIVVFFIFLNFENNVFAHVSHYKTLKKLEFDLYRNNKLIGTHVYTFNRKENLLNVHSIINFEIKKLGVTLYKYFAEGNEEYIDGKFNSFSAKTKQNKKDKFCDIYLKEDVFFINGSSYKGKAPENFIIGTWWNHEIVEYEAQISAVSGRIIEQNVEFLGKEQLVINNKRYNALKFNITSSDASLSKDKKLNTTVWYDEESLLWIKASFEKTGFWEYRLKNIF
;
A
#
# COMPACT_ATOMS: atom_id res chain seq x y z
N MET A 1 -62.54 21.64 -37.65
CA MET A 1 -62.01 21.60 -36.24
C MET A 1 -60.71 20.86 -36.26
N ASN A 2 -59.57 21.56 -36.36
CA ASN A 2 -58.24 20.96 -36.52
C ASN A 2 -57.57 20.81 -35.15
N LYS A 3 -57.40 19.57 -34.73
CA LYS A 3 -56.56 19.27 -33.55
C LYS A 3 -55.09 19.19 -33.99
N LYS A 4 -54.29 20.21 -33.63
CA LYS A 4 -52.87 20.16 -33.79
C LYS A 4 -52.28 19.24 -32.72
N PHE A 5 -51.66 18.16 -33.15
CA PHE A 5 -50.88 17.24 -32.31
C PHE A 5 -49.51 17.90 -32.05
N PHE A 6 -49.27 18.30 -30.82
CA PHE A 6 -47.98 18.88 -30.41
C PHE A 6 -47.08 17.70 -29.96
N LEU A 7 -46.14 17.35 -30.84
CA LEU A 7 -45.15 16.30 -30.56
C LEU A 7 -43.99 16.90 -29.74
N ILE A 8 -43.98 16.66 -28.45
CA ILE A 8 -42.83 17.03 -27.58
C ILE A 8 -41.76 15.97 -27.77
N VAL A 9 -40.72 16.33 -28.52
CA VAL A 9 -39.48 15.54 -28.59
C VAL A 9 -38.64 15.87 -27.35
N VAL A 10 -38.69 14.97 -26.37
CA VAL A 10 -37.78 15.04 -25.22
C VAL A 10 -36.41 14.55 -25.67
N PHE A 11 -35.49 15.50 -25.90
CA PHE A 11 -34.12 15.20 -26.20
C PHE A 11 -33.42 14.81 -24.90
N PHE A 12 -33.29 13.50 -24.64
CA PHE A 12 -32.46 12.98 -23.56
C PHE A 12 -31.00 13.24 -23.93
N ILE A 13 -30.44 14.34 -23.41
CA ILE A 13 -29.00 14.55 -23.38
C ILE A 13 -28.44 13.57 -22.33
N PHE A 14 -27.94 12.42 -22.80
CA PHE A 14 -27.03 11.61 -22.00
C PHE A 14 -25.74 12.43 -21.80
N LEU A 15 -25.69 13.16 -20.69
CA LEU A 15 -24.43 13.64 -20.15
C LEU A 15 -23.65 12.38 -19.75
N ASN A 16 -22.76 11.93 -20.65
CA ASN A 16 -21.69 11.05 -20.26
C ASN A 16 -20.85 11.83 -19.25
N PHE A 17 -21.14 11.66 -17.96
CA PHE A 17 -20.17 11.95 -16.93
C PHE A 17 -19.06 10.92 -17.15
N GLU A 18 -18.04 11.29 -17.91
CA GLU A 18 -16.76 10.65 -17.79
C GLU A 18 -16.35 10.86 -16.33
N ASN A 19 -16.58 9.85 -15.50
CA ASN A 19 -15.90 9.72 -14.23
C ASN A 19 -14.43 9.61 -14.58
N ASN A 20 -13.74 10.74 -14.62
CA ASN A 20 -12.29 10.75 -14.56
C ASN A 20 -11.96 10.08 -13.22
N VAL A 21 -11.71 8.79 -13.24
CA VAL A 21 -11.05 8.07 -12.17
C VAL A 21 -9.64 8.67 -12.14
N PHE A 22 -9.52 9.80 -11.45
CA PHE A 22 -8.21 10.35 -11.11
C PHE A 22 -7.57 9.28 -10.26
N ALA A 23 -6.52 8.67 -10.79
CA ALA A 23 -5.73 7.73 -10.04
C ALA A 23 -5.41 8.35 -8.67
N HIS A 24 -5.75 7.65 -7.60
CA HIS A 24 -5.69 8.14 -6.21
C HIS A 24 -4.28 8.61 -5.77
N VAL A 25 -3.25 8.25 -6.52
CA VAL A 25 -1.88 8.78 -6.38
C VAL A 25 -1.83 10.31 -6.45
N SER A 26 -2.89 10.95 -7.01
CA SER A 26 -3.03 12.40 -7.02
C SER A 26 -3.18 13.02 -5.62
N HIS A 27 -3.65 12.31 -4.61
CA HIS A 27 -3.70 12.77 -3.22
C HIS A 27 -2.31 13.09 -2.65
N TYR A 28 -1.28 12.45 -3.17
CA TYR A 28 0.09 12.59 -2.68
C TYR A 28 0.95 13.56 -3.50
N LYS A 29 0.35 14.47 -4.32
CA LYS A 29 1.08 15.35 -5.26
C LYS A 29 2.21 16.16 -4.63
N THR A 30 2.01 16.63 -3.40
CA THR A 30 2.99 17.46 -2.70
C THR A 30 3.98 16.64 -1.86
N LEU A 31 3.71 15.36 -1.68
CA LEU A 31 4.52 14.49 -0.84
C LEU A 31 5.87 14.20 -1.52
N LYS A 32 6.95 14.46 -0.79
CA LYS A 32 8.33 14.19 -1.25
C LYS A 32 8.95 13.01 -0.51
N LYS A 33 8.60 12.84 0.78
CA LYS A 33 9.18 11.80 1.61
C LYS A 33 8.29 11.47 2.81
N LEU A 34 8.21 10.18 3.14
CA LEU A 34 7.65 9.66 4.39
C LEU A 34 8.72 8.88 5.13
N GLU A 35 8.88 9.13 6.40
CA GLU A 35 9.80 8.38 7.28
C GLU A 35 9.02 7.74 8.42
N PHE A 36 9.28 6.48 8.67
CA PHE A 36 8.71 5.70 9.77
C PHE A 36 9.81 5.14 10.66
N ASP A 37 9.59 5.19 11.97
CA ASP A 37 10.34 4.40 12.94
C ASP A 37 9.65 3.04 13.13
N LEU A 38 10.45 1.96 13.14
CA LEU A 38 9.99 0.60 13.36
C LEU A 38 10.27 0.17 14.79
N TYR A 39 9.24 -0.30 15.47
CA TYR A 39 9.32 -0.79 16.84
C TYR A 39 8.98 -2.27 16.90
N ARG A 40 9.63 -2.99 17.79
CA ARG A 40 9.26 -4.35 18.21
C ARG A 40 9.25 -4.42 19.73
N ASN A 41 8.07 -4.77 20.32
CA ASN A 41 7.86 -4.74 21.76
C ASN A 41 8.29 -3.40 22.38
N ASN A 42 7.84 -2.28 21.80
CA ASN A 42 8.18 -0.90 22.17
C ASN A 42 9.66 -0.50 22.04
N LYS A 43 10.52 -1.36 21.50
CA LYS A 43 11.92 -1.04 21.28
C LYS A 43 12.12 -0.64 19.81
N LEU A 44 12.74 0.51 19.59
CA LEU A 44 13.13 0.96 18.25
C LEU A 44 14.16 -0.03 17.67
N ILE A 45 13.90 -0.54 16.47
CA ILE A 45 14.74 -1.53 15.79
C ILE A 45 15.21 -1.09 14.42
N GLY A 46 14.61 -0.07 13.82
CA GLY A 46 14.97 0.40 12.49
C GLY A 46 14.04 1.43 11.91
N THR A 47 14.09 1.59 10.59
CA THR A 47 13.36 2.62 9.85
C THR A 47 12.79 2.09 8.54
N HIS A 48 11.74 2.76 8.05
CA HIS A 48 11.20 2.61 6.70
C HIS A 48 11.03 3.99 6.09
N VAL A 49 11.59 4.19 4.92
CA VAL A 49 11.58 5.49 4.22
C VAL A 49 11.01 5.31 2.84
N TYR A 50 10.08 6.18 2.46
CA TYR A 50 9.60 6.36 1.09
C TYR A 50 10.04 7.72 0.57
N THR A 51 10.52 7.75 -0.68
CA THR A 51 10.88 8.97 -1.41
C THR A 51 10.08 9.04 -2.70
N PHE A 52 9.39 10.15 -2.93
CA PHE A 52 8.47 10.37 -4.05
C PHE A 52 9.12 11.33 -5.06
N ASN A 53 9.60 10.80 -6.17
CA ASN A 53 10.22 11.56 -7.24
C ASN A 53 9.24 11.72 -8.41
N ARG A 54 8.95 12.97 -8.79
CA ARG A 54 8.03 13.28 -9.88
C ARG A 54 8.75 14.03 -10.99
N LYS A 55 8.49 13.58 -12.22
CA LYS A 55 8.97 14.26 -13.43
C LYS A 55 7.88 14.14 -14.49
N GLU A 56 7.27 15.29 -14.85
CA GLU A 56 6.13 15.31 -15.79
C GLU A 56 4.99 14.39 -15.31
N ASN A 57 4.61 13.40 -16.10
CA ASN A 57 3.58 12.43 -15.79
C ASN A 57 4.10 11.18 -15.04
N LEU A 58 5.40 11.10 -14.78
CA LEU A 58 6.03 9.98 -14.06
C LEU A 58 6.11 10.26 -12.56
N LEU A 59 5.64 9.32 -11.75
CA LEU A 59 5.92 9.23 -10.32
C LEU A 59 6.75 7.96 -10.06
N ASN A 60 7.91 8.12 -9.46
CA ASN A 60 8.71 7.02 -8.92
C ASN A 60 8.71 7.09 -7.40
N VAL A 61 8.29 5.99 -6.75
CA VAL A 61 8.28 5.85 -5.29
C VAL A 61 9.36 4.86 -4.90
N HIS A 62 10.45 5.38 -4.37
CA HIS A 62 11.57 4.58 -3.86
C HIS A 62 11.38 4.31 -2.38
N SER A 63 11.50 3.05 -1.95
CA SER A 63 11.35 2.62 -0.56
C SER A 63 12.59 1.91 -0.05
N ILE A 64 12.97 2.20 1.20
CA ILE A 64 14.05 1.51 1.91
C ILE A 64 13.57 1.12 3.31
N ILE A 65 13.66 -0.17 3.62
CA ILE A 65 13.42 -0.71 4.95
C ILE A 65 14.73 -1.28 5.49
N ASN A 66 15.14 -0.84 6.68
CA ASN A 66 16.32 -1.39 7.34
C ASN A 66 16.06 -1.55 8.84
N PHE A 67 16.20 -2.77 9.36
CA PHE A 67 16.11 -3.00 10.79
C PHE A 67 16.93 -4.20 11.26
N GLU A 68 17.29 -4.17 12.55
CA GLU A 68 18.00 -5.26 13.23
C GLU A 68 17.34 -5.60 14.57
N ILE A 69 17.23 -6.91 14.84
CA ILE A 69 16.83 -7.41 16.17
C ILE A 69 18.05 -7.94 16.86
N LYS A 70 18.39 -7.30 18.00
CA LYS A 70 19.52 -7.68 18.85
C LYS A 70 19.06 -8.19 20.21
N LYS A 71 19.77 -9.18 20.75
CA LYS A 71 19.61 -9.67 22.13
C LYS A 71 20.99 -9.81 22.74
N LEU A 72 21.21 -9.17 23.89
CA LEU A 72 22.50 -9.18 24.58
C LEU A 72 23.71 -8.81 23.67
N GLY A 73 23.52 -7.78 22.81
CA GLY A 73 24.57 -7.34 21.87
C GLY A 73 24.68 -8.17 20.59
N VAL A 74 24.08 -9.36 20.53
CA VAL A 74 24.15 -10.23 19.36
C VAL A 74 23.00 -9.94 18.40
N THR A 75 23.30 -9.77 17.10
CA THR A 75 22.29 -9.60 16.05
C THR A 75 21.66 -10.98 15.75
N LEU A 76 20.37 -11.12 16.09
CA LEU A 76 19.58 -12.32 15.82
C LEU A 76 18.93 -12.29 14.45
N TYR A 77 18.54 -11.09 14.00
CA TYR A 77 17.86 -10.92 12.72
C TYR A 77 18.21 -9.56 12.11
N LYS A 78 18.57 -9.57 10.83
CA LYS A 78 18.83 -8.38 10.03
C LYS A 78 17.96 -8.41 8.79
N TYR A 79 17.32 -7.29 8.51
CA TYR A 79 16.45 -7.11 7.37
C TYR A 79 16.82 -5.83 6.62
N PHE A 80 16.95 -5.97 5.32
CA PHE A 80 17.06 -4.85 4.40
C PHE A 80 16.17 -5.12 3.19
N ALA A 81 15.38 -4.14 2.80
CA ALA A 81 14.63 -4.18 1.55
C ALA A 81 14.73 -2.83 0.87
N GLU A 82 14.83 -2.87 -0.44
CA GLU A 82 14.80 -1.72 -1.33
C GLU A 82 13.82 -2.01 -2.46
N GLY A 83 12.94 -1.05 -2.77
CA GLY A 83 11.94 -1.19 -3.81
C GLY A 83 11.70 0.10 -4.56
N ASN A 84 11.26 -0.03 -5.80
CA ASN A 84 10.83 1.07 -6.65
C ASN A 84 9.48 0.75 -7.25
N GLU A 85 8.52 1.66 -7.09
CA GLU A 85 7.22 1.65 -7.75
C GLU A 85 7.20 2.77 -8.78
N GLU A 86 6.70 2.48 -9.98
CA GLU A 86 6.56 3.46 -11.04
C GLU A 86 5.10 3.61 -11.46
N TYR A 87 4.66 4.86 -11.57
CA TYR A 87 3.33 5.23 -12.03
C TYR A 87 3.46 6.24 -13.18
N ILE A 88 2.72 6.00 -14.28
CA ILE A 88 2.65 6.88 -15.44
C ILE A 88 1.21 7.40 -15.55
N ASP A 89 1.02 8.72 -15.65
CA ASP A 89 -0.30 9.36 -15.64
C ASP A 89 -1.16 8.92 -14.44
N GLY A 90 -0.51 8.63 -13.29
CA GLY A 90 -1.13 8.16 -12.07
C GLY A 90 -1.53 6.69 -12.06
N LYS A 91 -1.32 5.94 -13.14
CA LYS A 91 -1.57 4.50 -13.23
C LYS A 91 -0.29 3.72 -12.92
N PHE A 92 -0.44 2.63 -12.18
CA PHE A 92 0.68 1.72 -11.92
C PHE A 92 1.29 1.23 -13.24
N ASN A 93 2.60 1.25 -13.34
CA ASN A 93 3.36 0.75 -14.48
C ASN A 93 4.23 -0.43 -14.11
N SER A 94 5.10 -0.27 -13.11
CA SER A 94 6.03 -1.32 -12.71
C SER A 94 6.42 -1.24 -11.23
N PHE A 95 6.91 -2.36 -10.71
CA PHE A 95 7.51 -2.50 -9.39
C PHE A 95 8.72 -3.41 -9.45
N SER A 96 9.78 -3.04 -8.76
CA SER A 96 10.93 -3.92 -8.55
C SER A 96 11.41 -3.82 -7.10
N ALA A 97 11.75 -4.95 -6.48
CA ALA A 97 12.31 -4.97 -5.13
C ALA A 97 13.33 -6.07 -4.91
N LYS A 98 14.29 -5.78 -4.06
CA LYS A 98 15.26 -6.72 -3.51
C LYS A 98 15.19 -6.69 -1.99
N THR A 99 15.14 -7.88 -1.38
CA THR A 99 15.04 -8.03 0.07
C THR A 99 16.08 -9.00 0.58
N LYS A 100 16.82 -8.62 1.60
CA LYS A 100 17.77 -9.47 2.31
C LYS A 100 17.28 -9.73 3.74
N GLN A 101 17.03 -11.00 4.05
CA GLN A 101 16.59 -11.47 5.37
C GLN A 101 17.66 -12.37 5.97
N ASN A 102 18.53 -11.86 6.82
CA ASN A 102 19.77 -12.53 7.23
C ASN A 102 20.59 -12.94 5.99
N LYS A 103 20.68 -14.27 5.73
CA LYS A 103 21.40 -14.86 4.60
C LYS A 103 20.47 -15.21 3.40
N LYS A 104 19.18 -14.88 3.47
CA LYS A 104 18.20 -15.21 2.42
C LYS A 104 17.92 -13.98 1.59
N ASP A 105 18.13 -14.09 0.29
CA ASP A 105 17.76 -13.08 -0.68
C ASP A 105 16.39 -13.40 -1.27
N LYS A 106 15.57 -12.37 -1.45
CA LYS A 106 14.27 -12.42 -2.14
C LYS A 106 14.19 -11.26 -3.11
N PHE A 107 13.34 -11.40 -4.11
CA PHE A 107 13.07 -10.38 -5.09
C PHE A 107 11.62 -10.42 -5.56
N CYS A 108 11.19 -9.32 -6.14
CA CYS A 108 9.89 -9.20 -6.77
C CYS A 108 9.98 -8.15 -7.88
N ASP A 109 9.72 -8.57 -9.13
CA ASP A 109 9.59 -7.69 -10.28
C ASP A 109 8.18 -7.85 -10.84
N ILE A 110 7.50 -6.73 -11.08
CA ILE A 110 6.12 -6.71 -11.57
C ILE A 110 6.03 -5.62 -12.63
N TYR A 111 5.29 -5.89 -13.70
CA TYR A 111 4.86 -4.88 -14.65
C TYR A 111 3.40 -5.11 -15.05
N LEU A 112 2.69 -4.03 -15.33
CA LEU A 112 1.32 -4.06 -15.84
C LEU A 112 1.36 -3.98 -17.37
N LYS A 113 0.65 -4.87 -18.05
CA LYS A 113 0.45 -4.83 -19.47
C LYS A 113 -0.95 -5.34 -19.81
N GLU A 114 -1.71 -4.57 -20.61
CA GLU A 114 -3.08 -4.96 -21.04
C GLU A 114 -3.93 -5.42 -19.85
N ASP A 115 -3.93 -4.60 -18.75
CA ASP A 115 -4.69 -4.81 -17.52
C ASP A 115 -4.38 -6.15 -16.80
N VAL A 116 -3.18 -6.67 -17.03
CA VAL A 116 -2.68 -7.90 -16.39
C VAL A 116 -1.33 -7.63 -15.75
N PHE A 117 -1.18 -7.95 -14.48
CA PHE A 117 0.11 -8.00 -13.82
C PHE A 117 0.92 -9.23 -14.27
N PHE A 118 2.16 -9.01 -14.67
CA PHE A 118 3.16 -10.04 -14.88
C PHE A 118 4.13 -10.01 -13.71
N ILE A 119 4.17 -11.08 -12.94
CA ILE A 119 4.92 -11.18 -11.70
C ILE A 119 6.07 -12.16 -11.87
N ASN A 120 7.29 -11.72 -11.55
CA ASN A 120 8.48 -12.55 -11.43
C ASN A 120 9.05 -12.35 -10.01
N GLY A 121 8.62 -13.16 -9.08
CA GLY A 121 9.06 -13.07 -7.68
C GLY A 121 9.68 -14.37 -7.17
N SER A 122 10.38 -14.26 -6.06
CA SER A 122 11.01 -15.40 -5.40
C SER A 122 10.03 -16.43 -4.81
N SER A 123 8.75 -16.06 -4.64
CA SER A 123 7.69 -16.96 -4.12
C SER A 123 6.57 -17.22 -5.11
N TYR A 124 6.47 -16.45 -6.18
CA TYR A 124 5.45 -16.63 -7.21
C TYR A 124 5.96 -16.06 -8.54
N LYS A 125 5.69 -16.80 -9.63
CA LYS A 125 5.92 -16.39 -11.01
C LYS A 125 4.66 -16.68 -11.80
N GLY A 126 4.09 -15.65 -12.44
CA GLY A 126 2.85 -15.82 -13.18
C GLY A 126 2.15 -14.51 -13.45
N LYS A 127 0.84 -14.58 -13.63
CA LYS A 127 -0.02 -13.43 -13.92
C LYS A 127 -1.02 -13.23 -12.79
N ALA A 128 -1.47 -11.99 -12.61
CA ALA A 128 -2.59 -11.62 -11.76
C ALA A 128 -3.42 -10.53 -12.45
N PRO A 129 -4.73 -10.44 -12.19
CA PRO A 129 -5.58 -9.39 -12.74
C PRO A 129 -5.19 -8.01 -12.17
N GLU A 130 -5.54 -6.94 -12.90
CA GLU A 130 -5.23 -5.55 -12.49
C GLU A 130 -5.91 -5.09 -11.20
N ASN A 131 -7.01 -5.78 -10.80
CA ASN A 131 -7.70 -5.50 -9.55
C ASN A 131 -6.95 -5.98 -8.29
N PHE A 132 -5.65 -6.29 -8.40
CA PHE A 132 -4.75 -6.52 -7.27
C PHE A 132 -3.87 -5.30 -7.08
N ILE A 133 -3.30 -5.14 -5.89
CA ILE A 133 -2.43 -4.01 -5.55
C ILE A 133 -1.08 -4.51 -5.03
N ILE A 134 -0.05 -3.70 -5.16
CA ILE A 134 1.23 -3.99 -4.49
C ILE A 134 1.07 -3.77 -2.98
N GLY A 135 1.53 -4.72 -2.19
CA GLY A 135 1.42 -4.69 -0.73
C GLY A 135 2.38 -3.69 -0.08
N THR A 136 2.26 -2.43 -0.45
CA THR A 136 2.93 -1.27 0.14
C THR A 136 1.89 -0.38 0.80
N TRP A 137 2.05 -0.04 2.07
CA TRP A 137 0.99 0.61 2.83
C TRP A 137 0.92 2.13 2.62
N TRP A 138 1.89 2.73 1.94
CA TRP A 138 1.86 4.15 1.65
C TRP A 138 0.67 4.54 0.76
N ASN A 139 0.24 3.64 -0.12
CA ASN A 139 -0.97 3.80 -0.92
C ASN A 139 -2.19 3.28 -0.15
N HIS A 140 -3.08 4.20 0.25
CA HIS A 140 -4.26 3.86 1.03
C HIS A 140 -5.27 2.99 0.27
N GLU A 141 -5.23 2.97 -1.07
CA GLU A 141 -6.10 2.11 -1.87
C GLU A 141 -6.01 0.63 -1.49
N ILE A 142 -4.93 0.20 -0.84
CA ILE A 142 -4.77 -1.20 -0.38
C ILE A 142 -5.97 -1.70 0.44
N VAL A 143 -6.74 -0.80 1.07
CA VAL A 143 -7.93 -1.18 1.85
C VAL A 143 -9.17 -1.42 0.98
N GLU A 144 -9.13 -1.11 -0.32
CA GLU A 144 -10.22 -1.27 -1.27
C GLU A 144 -10.07 -2.54 -2.13
N TYR A 145 -8.92 -3.20 -2.06
CA TYR A 145 -8.60 -4.36 -2.91
C TYR A 145 -8.81 -5.69 -2.19
N GLU A 146 -9.24 -6.70 -2.93
CA GLU A 146 -9.47 -8.07 -2.42
C GLU A 146 -8.18 -8.90 -2.32
N ALA A 147 -7.11 -8.46 -2.97
CA ALA A 147 -5.81 -9.12 -2.91
C ALA A 147 -4.66 -8.14 -3.06
N GLN A 148 -3.54 -8.47 -2.41
CA GLN A 148 -2.29 -7.77 -2.57
C GLN A 148 -1.18 -8.69 -3.06
N ILE A 149 -0.24 -8.12 -3.83
CA ILE A 149 0.99 -8.79 -4.26
C ILE A 149 2.10 -8.38 -3.31
N SER A 150 2.69 -9.34 -2.62
CA SER A 150 3.77 -9.08 -1.66
C SER A 150 4.96 -8.40 -2.32
N ALA A 151 5.26 -7.19 -1.91
CA ALA A 151 6.44 -6.41 -2.34
C ALA A 151 7.78 -7.12 -2.06
N VAL A 152 7.80 -8.10 -1.15
CA VAL A 152 9.01 -8.85 -0.77
C VAL A 152 9.32 -9.99 -1.74
N SER A 153 8.28 -10.65 -2.30
CA SER A 153 8.49 -11.96 -2.95
C SER A 153 7.52 -12.29 -4.09
N GLY A 154 6.60 -11.37 -4.42
CA GLY A 154 5.59 -11.58 -5.45
C GLY A 154 4.42 -12.50 -5.06
N ARG A 155 4.41 -13.04 -3.83
CA ARG A 155 3.31 -13.90 -3.38
C ARG A 155 1.99 -13.13 -3.40
N ILE A 156 0.97 -13.72 -4.01
CA ILE A 156 -0.41 -13.20 -3.96
C ILE A 156 -1.00 -13.52 -2.59
N ILE A 157 -1.66 -12.56 -1.98
CA ILE A 157 -2.31 -12.65 -0.67
C ILE A 157 -3.72 -12.12 -0.84
N GLU A 158 -4.68 -13.01 -0.95
CA GLU A 158 -6.09 -12.65 -0.85
C GLU A 158 -6.38 -12.14 0.55
N GLN A 159 -7.16 -11.07 0.66
CA GLN A 159 -7.36 -10.37 1.92
C GLN A 159 -8.82 -9.99 2.17
N ASN A 160 -9.16 -9.95 3.46
CA ASN A 160 -10.35 -9.29 3.96
C ASN A 160 -9.92 -8.00 4.64
N VAL A 161 -10.65 -6.92 4.38
CA VAL A 161 -10.43 -5.62 5.00
C VAL A 161 -11.65 -5.25 5.83
N GLU A 162 -11.41 -4.92 7.10
CA GLU A 162 -12.44 -4.51 8.05
C GLU A 162 -12.15 -3.08 8.52
N PHE A 163 -13.13 -2.18 8.36
CA PHE A 163 -13.05 -0.85 8.95
C PHE A 163 -13.39 -0.91 10.44
N LEU A 164 -12.42 -0.60 11.29
CA LEU A 164 -12.56 -0.65 12.74
C LEU A 164 -13.02 0.69 13.36
N GLY A 165 -13.31 1.70 12.53
CA GLY A 165 -13.75 3.00 12.98
C GLY A 165 -12.68 4.07 12.97
N LYS A 166 -12.96 5.20 13.63
CA LYS A 166 -12.08 6.36 13.73
C LYS A 166 -11.52 6.46 15.15
N GLU A 167 -10.26 6.85 15.26
CA GLU A 167 -9.65 7.15 16.57
C GLU A 167 -8.69 8.34 16.47
N GLN A 168 -8.52 9.04 17.60
CA GLN A 168 -7.50 10.08 17.69
C GLN A 168 -6.18 9.47 18.12
N LEU A 169 -5.13 9.74 17.35
CA LEU A 169 -3.76 9.33 17.64
C LEU A 169 -2.88 10.56 17.88
N VAL A 170 -1.95 10.43 18.82
CA VAL A 170 -0.84 11.39 18.97
C VAL A 170 0.45 10.70 18.57
N ILE A 171 1.06 11.17 17.49
CA ILE A 171 2.33 10.67 16.97
C ILE A 171 3.28 11.86 16.87
N ASN A 172 4.43 11.80 17.54
CA ASN A 172 5.42 12.87 17.57
C ASN A 172 4.83 14.25 17.90
N ASN A 173 3.99 14.32 18.94
CA ASN A 173 3.30 15.52 19.41
C ASN A 173 2.28 16.15 18.42
N LYS A 174 1.99 15.48 17.31
CA LYS A 174 0.95 15.88 16.36
C LYS A 174 -0.27 14.98 16.53
N ARG A 175 -1.47 15.60 16.57
CA ARG A 175 -2.74 14.87 16.60
C ARG A 175 -3.20 14.54 15.20
N TYR A 176 -3.73 13.31 15.04
CA TYR A 176 -4.32 12.81 13.81
C TYR A 176 -5.70 12.24 14.13
N ASN A 177 -6.67 12.55 13.29
CA ASN A 177 -7.92 11.80 13.23
C ASN A 177 -7.68 10.65 12.27
N ALA A 178 -7.64 9.45 12.77
CA ALA A 178 -7.20 8.29 12.00
C ALA A 178 -8.37 7.37 11.63
N LEU A 179 -8.41 6.96 10.38
CA LEU A 179 -9.21 5.83 9.89
C LEU A 179 -8.42 4.55 10.16
N LYS A 180 -9.04 3.62 10.87
CA LYS A 180 -8.42 2.37 11.31
C LYS A 180 -9.01 1.18 10.55
N PHE A 181 -8.15 0.38 9.95
CA PHE A 181 -8.53 -0.82 9.21
C PHE A 181 -7.75 -2.03 9.71
N ASN A 182 -8.38 -3.21 9.71
CA ASN A 182 -7.67 -4.47 9.86
C ASN A 182 -7.65 -5.22 8.53
N ILE A 183 -6.47 -5.65 8.09
CA ILE A 183 -6.23 -6.39 6.86
C ILE A 183 -5.79 -7.80 7.25
N THR A 184 -6.57 -8.81 6.87
CA THR A 184 -6.30 -10.21 7.20
C THR A 184 -6.27 -11.08 5.94
N SER A 185 -5.51 -12.17 5.95
CA SER A 185 -5.60 -13.16 4.87
C SER A 185 -7.00 -13.80 4.87
N SER A 186 -7.63 -13.90 3.69
CA SER A 186 -8.92 -14.60 3.53
C SER A 186 -8.78 -16.12 3.65
N ASP A 187 -7.64 -16.69 3.25
CA ASP A 187 -7.37 -18.12 3.35
C ASP A 187 -7.07 -18.55 4.80
N ALA A 188 -8.07 -19.21 5.41
CA ALA A 188 -7.98 -19.72 6.77
C ALA A 188 -6.98 -20.87 6.93
N SER A 189 -6.62 -21.59 5.84
CA SER A 189 -5.72 -22.75 5.85
C SER A 189 -4.24 -22.40 5.98
N LEU A 190 -3.87 -21.12 5.76
CA LEU A 190 -2.50 -20.67 5.86
C LEU A 190 -1.92 -20.91 7.25
N SER A 191 -0.66 -21.34 7.32
CA SER A 191 0.09 -21.40 8.57
C SER A 191 0.26 -19.99 9.18
N LYS A 192 0.32 -19.92 10.51
CA LYS A 192 0.37 -18.66 11.27
C LYS A 192 1.46 -17.68 10.77
N ASP A 193 2.61 -18.21 10.36
CA ASP A 193 3.74 -17.43 9.85
C ASP A 193 3.50 -16.85 8.45
N LYS A 194 2.53 -17.40 7.70
CA LYS A 194 2.12 -16.93 6.36
C LYS A 194 0.87 -16.06 6.36
N LYS A 195 0.09 -16.09 7.46
CA LYS A 195 -1.12 -15.25 7.57
C LYS A 195 -0.74 -13.77 7.63
N LEU A 196 -1.48 -12.98 6.88
CA LEU A 196 -1.55 -11.55 7.08
C LEU A 196 -2.55 -11.29 8.21
N ASN A 197 -2.19 -10.46 9.15
CA ASN A 197 -3.08 -9.85 10.13
C ASN A 197 -2.40 -8.57 10.60
N THR A 198 -2.80 -7.46 9.99
CA THR A 198 -2.16 -6.17 10.17
C THR A 198 -3.23 -5.11 10.33
N THR A 199 -3.10 -4.30 11.37
CA THR A 199 -3.92 -3.10 11.51
C THR A 199 -3.15 -1.92 10.94
N VAL A 200 -3.81 -1.11 10.10
CA VAL A 200 -3.25 0.10 9.48
C VAL A 200 -4.10 1.31 9.82
N TRP A 201 -3.45 2.47 9.91
CA TRP A 201 -4.10 3.75 10.19
C TRP A 201 -3.71 4.75 9.12
N TYR A 202 -4.72 5.39 8.57
CA TYR A 202 -4.59 6.50 7.63
C TYR A 202 -5.17 7.77 8.25
N ASP A 203 -4.49 8.88 8.09
CA ASP A 203 -5.04 10.18 8.47
C ASP A 203 -6.31 10.47 7.65
N GLU A 204 -7.39 10.86 8.31
CA GLU A 204 -8.72 11.03 7.70
C GLU A 204 -8.73 12.11 6.61
N GLU A 205 -7.94 13.16 6.76
CA GLU A 205 -7.93 14.30 5.85
C GLU A 205 -7.02 14.06 4.64
N SER A 206 -5.81 13.61 4.89
CA SER A 206 -4.77 13.47 3.85
C SER A 206 -4.65 12.08 3.25
N LEU A 207 -5.33 11.07 3.85
CA LEU A 207 -5.19 9.64 3.55
C LEU A 207 -3.76 9.12 3.63
N LEU A 208 -2.87 9.87 4.28
CA LEU A 208 -1.49 9.44 4.52
C LEU A 208 -1.46 8.28 5.51
N TRP A 209 -0.67 7.27 5.18
CA TRP A 209 -0.35 6.22 6.13
C TRP A 209 0.43 6.79 7.31
N ILE A 210 -0.07 6.58 8.54
CA ILE A 210 0.52 7.15 9.76
C ILE A 210 0.99 6.09 10.74
N LYS A 211 0.39 4.89 10.71
CA LYS A 211 0.73 3.80 11.62
C LYS A 211 0.37 2.44 11.02
N ALA A 212 1.11 1.41 11.36
CA ALA A 212 0.68 0.01 11.22
C ALA A 212 1.11 -0.78 12.45
N SER A 213 0.38 -1.86 12.76
CA SER A 213 0.78 -2.81 13.79
C SER A 213 0.38 -4.24 13.44
N PHE A 214 1.17 -5.20 13.88
CA PHE A 214 0.90 -6.63 13.74
C PHE A 214 1.65 -7.46 14.76
N GLU A 215 1.17 -8.66 15.02
CA GLU A 215 1.85 -9.63 15.86
C GLU A 215 2.55 -10.70 15.03
N LYS A 216 3.87 -10.77 15.14
CA LYS A 216 4.68 -11.84 14.57
C LYS A 216 5.96 -12.00 15.38
N THR A 217 6.06 -13.05 16.19
CA THR A 217 7.21 -13.21 17.12
C THR A 217 7.48 -11.98 17.99
N GLY A 218 6.41 -11.33 18.44
CA GLY A 218 6.38 -10.07 19.19
C GLY A 218 5.46 -9.07 18.51
N PHE A 219 5.17 -7.98 19.23
CA PHE A 219 4.32 -6.89 18.74
C PHE A 219 5.16 -5.90 17.93
N TRP A 220 4.74 -5.64 16.72
CA TRP A 220 5.41 -4.73 15.77
C TRP A 220 4.59 -3.51 15.50
N GLU A 221 5.25 -2.37 15.38
CA GLU A 221 4.63 -1.11 14.99
C GLU A 221 5.52 -0.34 14.03
N TYR A 222 4.87 0.25 13.03
CA TYR A 222 5.39 1.35 12.23
C TYR A 222 4.73 2.62 12.73
N ARG A 223 5.51 3.63 13.07
CA ARG A 223 5.03 4.95 13.51
C ARG A 223 5.61 6.01 12.59
N LEU A 224 4.73 6.85 12.04
CA LEU A 224 5.15 7.98 11.23
C LEU A 224 6.12 8.85 12.04
N LYS A 225 7.26 9.18 11.43
CA LYS A 225 8.28 10.03 12.03
C LYS A 225 8.28 11.43 11.43
N ASN A 226 8.40 11.52 10.11
CA ASN A 226 8.45 12.77 9.38
C ASN A 226 7.70 12.69 8.05
N ILE A 227 7.19 13.85 7.62
CA ILE A 227 6.56 14.10 6.31
C ILE A 227 7.29 15.28 5.69
N PHE A 228 7.68 15.20 4.42
CA PHE A 228 8.34 16.26 3.66
C PHE A 228 7.68 16.52 2.31
#